data_a9f3d9b612d251403d308f5d639f7593
#
_entry.id   a9f3d9b612d251403d308f5d639f7593
#
_cell.length_a   1.000
_cell.length_b   1.000
_cell.length_c   1.000
_cell.angle_alpha   90.00
_cell.angle_beta   90.00
_cell.angle_gamma   90.00
#
_symmetry.space_group_name_H-M   'P 1'
#
loop_
_entity.id
_entity.type
_entity.pdbx_description
1 polymer ?
#
loop_
_entity_poly.entity_id
_entity_poly.type
_entity_poly.pdbx_seq_one_letter_code
_entity_poly.pdbx_strand_id
1 'polypeptide(L)'
;MGYTHYWKRKSGGAHSSNMTIQSDTAEEVLPQPVWSALQKYIAATVTEFRAQGHKVGFEQTDKDIWINGDTEESQYEDFILTPSILDFDCCKTEHRGYDTVVVAALVGMAATDKYLLSSDGNADDLYNGFLLATRCSTELKVILSESGISPAEFENNLRIFFFANDADTDAKKKMEILKLGSTEDSAPDSKPKRIGLNG
;
A
#
# COMPACT_ATOMS: atom_id res chain seq x y z
N MET A 1 15.50 -19.31 6.55
CA MET A 1 14.09 -19.02 6.86
C MET A 1 13.54 -18.21 5.69
N GLY A 2 12.34 -18.53 5.22
CA GLY A 2 11.76 -17.81 4.09
C GLY A 2 11.28 -16.42 4.51
N TYR A 3 11.25 -15.51 3.56
CA TYR A 3 10.73 -14.15 3.72
C TYR A 3 9.40 -14.05 2.98
N THR A 4 8.30 -13.87 3.70
CA THR A 4 6.94 -14.00 3.21
C THR A 4 6.08 -12.83 3.69
N HIS A 5 5.22 -12.33 2.82
CA HIS A 5 4.16 -11.41 3.16
C HIS A 5 2.83 -12.13 3.21
N TYR A 6 1.96 -11.70 4.12
CA TYR A 6 0.66 -12.31 4.37
C TYR A 6 -0.42 -11.25 4.37
N TRP A 7 -1.58 -11.58 3.85
CA TRP A 7 -2.78 -10.75 3.96
C TRP A 7 -4.02 -11.62 4.15
N LYS A 8 -4.96 -11.06 4.90
CA LYS A 8 -6.24 -11.71 5.14
C LYS A 8 -7.34 -10.67 5.27
N ARG A 9 -8.59 -11.12 5.09
CA ARG A 9 -9.76 -10.29 5.29
C ARG A 9 -9.76 -9.67 6.70
N LYS A 10 -10.00 -8.37 6.76
CA LYS A 10 -10.30 -7.69 8.00
C LYS A 10 -11.77 -7.98 8.35
N SER A 11 -12.00 -8.88 9.30
CA SER A 11 -13.36 -9.18 9.74
C SER A 11 -14.01 -7.88 10.25
N GLY A 12 -15.14 -7.49 9.68
CA GLY A 12 -15.90 -6.34 10.13
C GLY A 12 -16.24 -6.51 11.60
N GLY A 13 -15.77 -5.57 12.44
CA GLY A 13 -16.03 -5.56 13.87
C GLY A 13 -17.48 -5.22 14.17
N ALA A 14 -18.39 -6.14 13.86
CA ALA A 14 -19.69 -6.15 14.49
C ALA A 14 -19.52 -6.86 15.84
N HIS A 15 -19.25 -6.11 16.90
CA HIS A 15 -19.56 -6.54 18.25
C HIS A 15 -21.08 -6.74 18.37
N SER A 16 -21.58 -7.85 17.88
CA SER A 16 -22.90 -8.36 18.21
C SER A 16 -22.71 -9.63 19.01
N SER A 17 -22.99 -9.51 20.29
CA SER A 17 -23.02 -10.58 21.28
C SER A 17 -24.24 -11.49 21.11
N ASN A 18 -24.59 -11.87 19.88
CA ASN A 18 -25.58 -12.91 19.60
C ASN A 18 -25.03 -13.83 18.53
N MET A 19 -24.61 -14.98 19.00
CA MET A 19 -24.09 -16.12 18.24
C MET A 19 -25.21 -16.73 17.39
N THR A 20 -25.49 -16.12 16.26
CA THR A 20 -26.16 -16.80 15.16
C THR A 20 -25.11 -16.97 14.08
N ILE A 21 -24.61 -18.19 13.92
CA ILE A 21 -23.73 -18.55 12.80
C ILE A 21 -24.61 -18.50 11.54
N GLN A 22 -24.71 -17.33 10.94
CA GLN A 22 -25.13 -17.22 9.55
C GLN A 22 -23.85 -17.41 8.72
N SER A 23 -23.77 -18.55 8.07
CA SER A 23 -22.80 -18.84 7.01
C SER A 23 -23.18 -18.03 5.77
N ASP A 24 -23.10 -16.70 5.82
CA ASP A 24 -23.10 -15.87 4.63
C ASP A 24 -21.69 -15.91 4.04
N THR A 25 -21.45 -16.96 3.26
CA THR A 25 -20.28 -17.11 2.38
C THR A 25 -20.45 -16.27 1.10
N ALA A 26 -21.05 -15.10 1.18
CA ALA A 26 -20.97 -14.16 0.08
C ALA A 26 -19.51 -13.74 -0.07
N GLU A 27 -18.94 -14.02 -1.22
CA GLU A 27 -17.60 -13.57 -1.58
C GLU A 27 -17.56 -12.04 -1.46
N GLU A 28 -16.77 -11.52 -0.51
CA GLU A 28 -16.60 -10.08 -0.37
C GLU A 28 -15.67 -9.58 -1.47
N VAL A 29 -16.12 -8.61 -2.24
CA VAL A 29 -15.39 -8.03 -3.37
C VAL A 29 -15.13 -6.56 -3.10
N LEU A 30 -13.93 -6.08 -3.44
CA LEU A 30 -13.65 -4.65 -3.41
C LEU A 30 -14.62 -3.89 -4.31
N PRO A 31 -15.21 -2.77 -3.85
CA PRO A 31 -15.99 -1.90 -4.71
C PRO A 31 -15.21 -1.52 -5.97
N GLN A 32 -15.86 -1.50 -7.13
CA GLN A 32 -15.19 -1.23 -8.40
C GLN A 32 -14.34 0.06 -8.42
N PRO A 33 -14.77 1.19 -7.83
CA PRO A 33 -13.93 2.39 -7.75
C PRO A 33 -12.64 2.16 -6.96
N VAL A 34 -12.72 1.45 -5.82
CA VAL A 34 -11.58 1.11 -4.96
C VAL A 34 -10.62 0.18 -5.71
N TRP A 35 -11.15 -0.87 -6.37
CA TRP A 35 -10.35 -1.78 -7.19
C TRP A 35 -9.62 -1.04 -8.31
N SER A 36 -10.33 -0.19 -9.06
CA SER A 36 -9.73 0.60 -10.14
C SER A 36 -8.66 1.58 -9.64
N ALA A 37 -8.86 2.18 -8.47
CA ALA A 37 -7.86 3.05 -7.85
C ALA A 37 -6.61 2.26 -7.44
N LEU A 38 -6.80 1.07 -6.82
CA LEU A 38 -5.70 0.18 -6.42
C LEU A 38 -4.90 -0.31 -7.62
N GLN A 39 -5.56 -0.68 -8.71
CA GLN A 39 -4.91 -1.06 -9.96
C GLN A 39 -4.03 0.06 -10.53
N LYS A 40 -4.54 1.28 -10.60
CA LYS A 40 -3.80 2.45 -11.08
C LYS A 40 -2.60 2.76 -10.19
N TYR A 41 -2.77 2.65 -8.89
CA TYR A 41 -1.69 2.86 -7.93
C TYR A 41 -0.58 1.82 -8.11
N ILE A 42 -0.91 0.52 -8.20
CA ILE A 42 0.10 -0.53 -8.39
C ILE A 42 0.81 -0.36 -9.74
N ALA A 43 0.10 -0.04 -10.81
CA ALA A 43 0.72 0.26 -12.10
C ALA A 43 1.67 1.47 -12.04
N ALA A 44 1.33 2.50 -11.25
CA ALA A 44 2.21 3.65 -11.01
C ALA A 44 3.47 3.25 -10.23
N THR A 45 3.37 2.40 -9.19
CA THR A 45 4.53 1.90 -8.46
C THR A 45 5.47 1.08 -9.35
N VAL A 46 4.93 0.23 -10.21
CA VAL A 46 5.72 -0.51 -11.22
C VAL A 46 6.43 0.43 -12.19
N THR A 47 5.74 1.46 -12.66
CA THR A 47 6.30 2.47 -13.56
C THR A 47 7.44 3.22 -12.91
N GLU A 48 7.26 3.69 -11.67
CA GLU A 48 8.27 4.40 -10.90
C GLU A 48 9.47 3.50 -10.59
N PHE A 49 9.25 2.23 -10.24
CA PHE A 49 10.30 1.25 -10.00
C PHE A 49 11.17 1.02 -11.24
N ARG A 50 10.53 0.88 -12.41
CA ARG A 50 11.21 0.73 -13.69
C ARG A 50 11.96 2.01 -14.09
N ALA A 51 11.43 3.19 -13.79
CA ALA A 51 12.09 4.47 -14.04
C ALA A 51 13.41 4.63 -13.25
N GLN A 52 13.53 3.94 -12.10
CA GLN A 52 14.76 3.88 -11.31
C GLN A 52 15.79 2.87 -11.86
N GLY A 53 15.53 2.25 -13.00
CA GLY A 53 16.42 1.29 -13.65
C GLY A 53 16.24 -0.15 -13.17
N HIS A 54 15.25 -0.43 -12.34
CA HIS A 54 14.93 -1.79 -11.90
C HIS A 54 14.03 -2.52 -12.88
N LYS A 55 14.01 -3.84 -12.76
CA LYS A 55 13.18 -4.70 -13.60
C LYS A 55 12.20 -5.49 -12.72
N VAL A 56 11.01 -5.68 -13.26
CA VAL A 56 9.93 -6.45 -12.61
C VAL A 56 8.97 -6.97 -13.68
N GLY A 57 8.55 -8.23 -13.56
CA GLY A 57 7.44 -8.81 -14.29
C GLY A 57 6.12 -8.25 -13.72
N PHE A 58 5.25 -7.79 -14.58
CA PHE A 58 3.97 -7.19 -14.20
C PHE A 58 2.95 -7.38 -15.30
N GLU A 59 1.83 -7.95 -14.94
CA GLU A 59 0.63 -8.08 -15.78
C GLU A 59 -0.58 -7.59 -15.00
N GLN A 60 -1.53 -6.97 -15.70
CA GLN A 60 -2.76 -6.48 -15.13
C GLN A 60 -3.89 -6.68 -16.11
N THR A 61 -4.98 -7.23 -15.60
CA THR A 61 -6.27 -7.34 -16.30
C THR A 61 -7.36 -6.62 -15.49
N ASP A 62 -8.60 -6.62 -15.97
CA ASP A 62 -9.74 -6.11 -15.19
C ASP A 62 -9.98 -6.93 -13.91
N LYS A 63 -9.50 -8.17 -13.85
CA LYS A 63 -9.81 -9.14 -12.81
C LYS A 63 -8.65 -9.42 -11.84
N ASP A 64 -7.41 -9.17 -12.26
CA ASP A 64 -6.23 -9.53 -11.50
C ASP A 64 -5.04 -8.62 -11.77
N ILE A 65 -4.11 -8.66 -10.85
CA ILE A 65 -2.77 -8.09 -10.93
C ILE A 65 -1.80 -9.21 -10.61
N TRP A 66 -0.77 -9.36 -11.42
CA TRP A 66 0.33 -10.28 -11.24
C TRP A 66 1.67 -9.53 -11.17
N ILE A 67 2.49 -9.86 -10.18
CA ILE A 67 3.85 -9.30 -9.99
C ILE A 67 4.81 -10.43 -9.65
N ASN A 68 5.97 -10.48 -10.33
CA ASN A 68 7.08 -11.37 -10.00
C ASN A 68 8.39 -10.77 -10.54
N GLY A 69 9.51 -11.50 -10.45
CA GLY A 69 10.73 -11.18 -11.16
C GLY A 69 10.55 -11.21 -12.67
N ASP A 70 11.36 -10.47 -13.41
CA ASP A 70 11.30 -10.41 -14.88
C ASP A 70 12.14 -11.50 -15.59
N THR A 71 12.98 -12.21 -14.83
CA THR A 71 13.80 -13.34 -15.33
C THR A 71 13.65 -14.53 -14.40
N GLU A 72 13.97 -15.73 -14.89
CA GLU A 72 13.91 -16.96 -14.10
C GLU A 72 14.73 -16.89 -12.82
N GLU A 73 15.90 -16.24 -12.83
CA GLU A 73 16.74 -16.08 -11.65
C GLU A 73 16.19 -15.06 -10.65
N SER A 74 15.40 -14.08 -11.12
CA SER A 74 14.79 -13.03 -10.27
C SER A 74 13.41 -13.41 -9.74
N GLN A 75 12.78 -14.43 -10.29
CA GLN A 75 11.46 -14.92 -9.88
C GLN A 75 11.53 -15.75 -8.58
N TYR A 76 10.40 -15.74 -7.86
CA TYR A 76 10.11 -16.68 -6.79
C TYR A 76 8.61 -17.01 -6.80
N GLU A 77 7.85 -16.70 -5.76
CA GLU A 77 6.39 -16.87 -5.81
C GLU A 77 5.71 -15.66 -6.47
N ASP A 78 4.65 -15.93 -7.22
CA ASP A 78 3.83 -14.89 -7.81
C ASP A 78 3.03 -14.16 -6.72
N PHE A 79 3.09 -12.84 -6.74
CA PHE A 79 2.11 -12.03 -6.05
C PHE A 79 0.90 -11.86 -6.98
N ILE A 80 -0.24 -12.38 -6.54
CA ILE A 80 -1.49 -12.30 -7.29
C ILE A 80 -2.52 -11.59 -6.42
N LEU A 81 -3.14 -10.55 -6.96
CA LEU A 81 -4.19 -9.80 -6.29
C LEU A 81 -5.42 -9.75 -7.19
N THR A 82 -6.57 -10.09 -6.62
CA THR A 82 -7.88 -10.03 -7.27
C THR A 82 -8.80 -9.08 -6.51
N PRO A 83 -9.91 -8.62 -7.10
CA PRO A 83 -10.90 -7.83 -6.36
C PRO A 83 -11.58 -8.64 -5.25
N SER A 84 -11.57 -9.97 -5.30
CA SER A 84 -12.08 -10.83 -4.23
C SER A 84 -11.22 -10.72 -2.98
N ILE A 85 -11.86 -10.48 -1.84
CA ILE A 85 -11.18 -10.36 -0.56
C ILE A 85 -11.12 -11.74 0.08
N LEU A 86 -9.97 -12.40 -0.06
CA LEU A 86 -9.74 -13.74 0.46
C LEU A 86 -9.61 -13.76 1.99
N ASP A 87 -10.00 -14.86 2.60
CA ASP A 87 -9.84 -15.05 4.04
C ASP A 87 -8.37 -15.11 4.46
N PHE A 88 -7.50 -15.58 3.57
CA PHE A 88 -6.05 -15.62 3.75
C PHE A 88 -5.36 -15.82 2.42
N ASP A 89 -4.24 -15.10 2.22
CA ASP A 89 -3.30 -15.34 1.13
C ASP A 89 -1.88 -14.90 1.54
N CYS A 90 -0.88 -15.31 0.77
CA CYS A 90 0.51 -14.97 1.03
C CYS A 90 1.35 -14.99 -0.26
N CYS A 91 2.52 -14.35 -0.21
CA CYS A 91 3.52 -14.39 -1.26
C CYS A 91 4.91 -14.42 -0.62
N LYS A 92 5.67 -15.44 -0.95
CA LYS A 92 7.06 -15.58 -0.54
C LYS A 92 7.96 -14.95 -1.60
N THR A 93 8.62 -13.86 -1.26
CA THR A 93 9.46 -13.11 -2.19
C THR A 93 10.96 -13.39 -2.03
N GLU A 94 11.38 -13.93 -0.88
CA GLU A 94 12.78 -14.21 -0.53
C GLU A 94 13.73 -13.03 -0.77
N HIS A 95 13.28 -11.80 -0.49
CA HIS A 95 14.04 -10.56 -0.74
C HIS A 95 14.49 -10.38 -2.20
N ARG A 96 13.77 -10.97 -3.16
CA ARG A 96 14.02 -10.73 -4.58
C ARG A 96 13.72 -9.27 -4.94
N GLY A 97 14.32 -8.77 -6.01
CA GLY A 97 14.19 -7.36 -6.40
C GLY A 97 12.73 -6.87 -6.53
N TYR A 98 11.82 -7.73 -6.98
CA TYR A 98 10.38 -7.39 -7.11
C TYR A 98 9.66 -7.24 -5.76
N ASP A 99 10.24 -7.69 -4.67
CA ASP A 99 9.71 -7.54 -3.31
C ASP A 99 9.36 -6.08 -2.99
N THR A 100 10.20 -5.16 -3.42
CA THR A 100 9.95 -3.71 -3.27
C THR A 100 8.59 -3.30 -3.85
N VAL A 101 8.20 -3.85 -4.99
CA VAL A 101 6.91 -3.56 -5.63
C VAL A 101 5.77 -4.27 -4.89
N VAL A 102 5.99 -5.50 -4.41
CA VAL A 102 5.02 -6.24 -3.59
C VAL A 102 4.72 -5.46 -2.31
N VAL A 103 5.75 -4.99 -1.59
CA VAL A 103 5.55 -4.18 -0.37
C VAL A 103 4.80 -2.89 -0.69
N ALA A 104 5.12 -2.20 -1.79
CA ALA A 104 4.35 -1.02 -2.20
C ALA A 104 2.88 -1.37 -2.51
N ALA A 105 2.60 -2.51 -3.15
CA ALA A 105 1.23 -2.99 -3.38
C ALA A 105 0.49 -3.23 -2.05
N LEU A 106 1.15 -3.84 -1.05
CA LEU A 106 0.58 -4.03 0.28
C LEU A 106 0.24 -2.71 0.97
N VAL A 107 1.04 -1.65 0.79
CA VAL A 107 0.69 -0.29 1.27
C VAL A 107 -0.62 0.19 0.63
N GLY A 108 -0.82 -0.02 -0.67
CA GLY A 108 -2.08 0.27 -1.35
C GLY A 108 -3.25 -0.55 -0.78
N MET A 109 -3.03 -1.83 -0.48
CA MET A 109 -4.04 -2.68 0.15
C MET A 109 -4.40 -2.18 1.57
N ALA A 110 -3.43 -1.70 2.35
CA ALA A 110 -3.69 -1.07 3.66
C ALA A 110 -4.61 0.14 3.55
N ALA A 111 -4.50 0.89 2.44
CA ALA A 111 -5.35 2.06 2.18
C ALA A 111 -6.80 1.71 1.83
N THR A 112 -7.12 0.45 1.57
CA THR A 112 -8.52 0.00 1.35
C THR A 112 -9.26 -0.30 2.66
N ASP A 113 -8.56 -0.46 3.77
CA ASP A 113 -9.07 -0.93 5.07
C ASP A 113 -9.77 -2.31 5.04
N LYS A 114 -9.52 -3.08 4.00
CA LYS A 114 -10.14 -4.40 3.82
C LYS A 114 -9.25 -5.55 4.25
N TYR A 115 -7.97 -5.28 4.46
CA TYR A 115 -6.97 -6.31 4.74
C TYR A 115 -6.26 -6.07 6.07
N LEU A 116 -5.98 -7.17 6.76
CA LEU A 116 -4.96 -7.24 7.81
C LEU A 116 -3.69 -7.78 7.16
N LEU A 117 -2.60 -7.02 7.27
CA LEU A 117 -1.32 -7.32 6.64
C LEU A 117 -0.30 -7.72 7.69
N SER A 118 0.60 -8.63 7.34
CA SER A 118 1.79 -8.96 8.12
C SER A 118 2.93 -9.43 7.22
N SER A 119 4.14 -9.46 7.75
CA SER A 119 5.35 -9.88 7.03
C SER A 119 6.33 -10.56 7.99
N ASP A 120 7.15 -11.47 7.47
CA ASP A 120 8.32 -12.01 8.18
C ASP A 120 9.46 -10.98 8.27
N GLY A 121 9.40 -9.91 7.46
CA GLY A 121 10.37 -8.82 7.45
C GLY A 121 10.21 -7.85 8.61
N ASN A 122 11.29 -7.18 8.93
CA ASN A 122 11.31 -6.03 9.83
C ASN A 122 11.14 -4.71 9.05
N ALA A 123 11.12 -3.58 9.76
CA ALA A 123 10.93 -2.27 9.14
C ALA A 123 12.01 -1.92 8.11
N ASP A 124 13.26 -2.39 8.26
CA ASP A 124 14.33 -2.14 7.28
C ASP A 124 14.10 -2.92 5.98
N ASP A 125 13.62 -4.16 6.08
CA ASP A 125 13.28 -4.98 4.92
C ASP A 125 12.15 -4.34 4.10
N LEU A 126 11.17 -3.74 4.75
CA LEU A 126 9.99 -3.14 4.13
C LEU A 126 10.23 -1.70 3.62
N TYR A 127 11.35 -1.07 4.02
CA TYR A 127 11.60 0.35 3.83
C TYR A 127 11.59 0.80 2.36
N ASN A 128 12.23 0.07 1.46
CA ASN A 128 12.30 0.43 0.05
C ASN A 128 10.94 0.40 -0.64
N GLY A 129 10.11 -0.59 -0.34
CA GLY A 129 8.74 -0.65 -0.87
C GLY A 129 7.88 0.49 -0.35
N PHE A 130 8.11 0.88 0.88
CA PHE A 130 7.46 2.02 1.48
C PHE A 130 7.87 3.34 0.81
N LEU A 131 9.17 3.57 0.57
CA LEU A 131 9.65 4.74 -0.18
C LEU A 131 9.04 4.78 -1.58
N LEU A 132 8.94 3.63 -2.26
CA LEU A 132 8.29 3.53 -3.55
C LEU A 132 6.82 3.96 -3.47
N ALA A 133 6.09 3.50 -2.45
CA ALA A 133 4.70 3.89 -2.21
C ALA A 133 4.55 5.40 -2.01
N THR A 134 5.46 6.07 -1.29
CA THR A 134 5.39 7.51 -1.07
C THR A 134 5.54 8.32 -2.36
N ARG A 135 6.30 7.83 -3.34
CA ARG A 135 6.46 8.47 -4.65
C ARG A 135 5.17 8.43 -5.49
N CYS A 136 4.30 7.47 -5.22
CA CYS A 136 2.97 7.34 -5.83
C CYS A 136 1.85 7.85 -4.90
N SER A 137 2.14 8.86 -4.08
CA SER A 137 1.21 9.38 -3.07
C SER A 137 -0.07 9.97 -3.64
N THR A 138 -0.04 10.46 -4.88
CA THR A 138 -1.23 10.99 -5.57
C THR A 138 -2.25 9.87 -5.79
N GLU A 139 -1.82 8.75 -6.35
CA GLU A 139 -2.66 7.59 -6.61
C GLU A 139 -3.13 6.94 -5.30
N LEU A 140 -2.27 6.92 -4.28
CA LEU A 140 -2.60 6.41 -2.95
C LEU A 140 -3.72 7.23 -2.29
N LYS A 141 -3.69 8.56 -2.42
CA LYS A 141 -4.78 9.45 -1.95
C LYS A 141 -6.11 9.15 -2.64
N VAL A 142 -6.10 8.73 -3.90
CA VAL A 142 -7.33 8.31 -4.60
C VAL A 142 -7.90 7.04 -3.95
N ILE A 143 -7.07 6.05 -3.59
CA ILE A 143 -7.55 4.85 -2.88
C ILE A 143 -8.21 5.24 -1.56
N LEU A 144 -7.56 6.09 -0.76
CA LEU A 144 -8.09 6.55 0.53
C LEU A 144 -9.46 7.24 0.35
N SER A 145 -9.58 8.11 -0.66
CA SER A 145 -10.83 8.79 -0.98
C SER A 145 -11.94 7.83 -1.37
N GLU A 146 -11.65 6.89 -2.28
CA GLU A 146 -12.63 5.90 -2.76
C GLU A 146 -13.02 4.89 -1.67
N SER A 147 -12.11 4.61 -0.75
CA SER A 147 -12.34 3.71 0.39
C SER A 147 -13.04 4.41 1.56
N GLY A 148 -13.10 5.73 1.56
CA GLY A 148 -13.67 6.52 2.66
C GLY A 148 -12.84 6.49 3.95
N ILE A 149 -11.54 6.24 3.85
CA ILE A 149 -10.64 6.08 5.00
C ILE A 149 -9.91 7.38 5.28
N SER A 150 -9.90 7.76 6.55
CA SER A 150 -9.12 8.92 7.00
C SER A 150 -7.60 8.63 6.97
N PRO A 151 -6.76 9.67 6.80
CA PRO A 151 -5.32 9.51 6.92
C PRO A 151 -4.86 8.89 8.24
N ALA A 152 -5.56 9.14 9.34
CA ALA A 152 -5.23 8.60 10.66
C ALA A 152 -5.50 7.08 10.75
N GLU A 153 -6.60 6.60 10.16
CA GLU A 153 -6.91 5.17 10.07
C GLU A 153 -5.90 4.45 9.18
N PHE A 154 -5.55 5.05 8.05
CA PHE A 154 -4.51 4.52 7.18
C PHE A 154 -3.15 4.43 7.88
N GLU A 155 -2.73 5.50 8.58
CA GLU A 155 -1.51 5.49 9.38
C GLU A 155 -1.53 4.35 10.41
N ASN A 156 -2.68 4.13 11.08
CA ASN A 156 -2.81 3.03 12.03
C ASN A 156 -2.69 1.65 11.36
N ASN A 157 -3.29 1.45 10.18
CA ASN A 157 -3.17 0.20 9.41
C ASN A 157 -1.71 -0.07 9.02
N LEU A 158 -0.99 0.96 8.56
CA LEU A 158 0.43 0.86 8.25
C LEU A 158 1.27 0.56 9.50
N ARG A 159 0.95 1.20 10.63
CA ARG A 159 1.65 0.96 11.90
C ARG A 159 1.52 -0.49 12.33
N ILE A 160 0.33 -1.08 12.21
CA ILE A 160 0.11 -2.50 12.51
C ILE A 160 0.95 -3.37 11.58
N PHE A 161 0.98 -3.07 10.28
CA PHE A 161 1.73 -3.84 9.29
C PHE A 161 3.25 -3.79 9.53
N PHE A 162 3.80 -2.58 9.75
CA PHE A 162 5.25 -2.38 9.84
C PHE A 162 5.85 -2.72 11.19
N PHE A 163 5.05 -2.65 12.28
CA PHE A 163 5.59 -2.71 13.65
C PHE A 163 5.00 -3.83 14.50
N ALA A 164 4.24 -4.73 13.91
CA ALA A 164 3.74 -5.91 14.65
C ALA A 164 4.88 -6.74 15.27
N ASN A 165 6.08 -6.66 14.68
CA ASN A 165 7.26 -7.42 15.09
C ASN A 165 8.38 -6.55 15.67
N ASP A 166 8.28 -5.22 15.68
CA ASP A 166 9.33 -4.31 16.13
C ASP A 166 9.04 -3.76 17.54
N ALA A 167 9.83 -4.18 18.50
CA ALA A 167 9.93 -3.55 19.82
C ALA A 167 10.76 -2.24 19.79
N ASP A 168 11.24 -1.78 18.63
CA ASP A 168 12.29 -0.78 18.51
C ASP A 168 11.76 0.64 18.27
N THR A 169 12.33 1.59 19.01
CA THR A 169 12.00 3.02 19.00
C THR A 169 12.42 3.76 17.71
N ASP A 170 13.30 3.19 16.90
CA ASP A 170 13.73 3.75 15.60
C ASP A 170 12.63 3.70 14.53
N ALA A 171 11.71 2.77 14.67
CA ALA A 171 10.52 2.66 13.84
C ALA A 171 9.68 3.95 13.86
N LYS A 172 9.59 4.65 15.00
CA LYS A 172 8.90 5.94 15.11
C LYS A 172 9.55 7.04 14.28
N LYS A 173 10.88 7.09 14.19
CA LYS A 173 11.61 8.07 13.37
C LYS A 173 11.40 7.80 11.88
N LYS A 174 11.36 6.53 11.48
CA LYS A 174 11.09 6.13 10.08
C LYS A 174 9.66 6.48 9.68
N MET A 175 8.68 6.35 10.58
CA MET A 175 7.30 6.79 10.35
C MET A 175 7.14 8.31 10.26
N GLU A 176 8.00 9.10 10.88
CA GLU A 176 7.94 10.56 10.81
C GLU A 176 8.30 11.07 9.39
N ILE A 177 9.15 10.34 8.67
CA ILE A 177 9.44 10.54 7.24
C ILE A 177 8.19 10.24 6.38
N LEU A 178 7.27 9.45 6.90
CA LEU A 178 6.06 8.96 6.26
C LEU A 178 4.81 9.79 6.55
N LYS A 179 4.94 10.96 7.11
CA LYS A 179 3.85 11.96 7.10
C LYS A 179 3.52 12.27 5.64
N LEU A 180 2.80 11.33 5.03
CA LEU A 180 2.27 11.43 3.69
C LEU A 180 1.50 12.76 3.57
N GLY A 181 2.28 13.81 3.22
CA GLY A 181 1.69 15.03 2.68
C GLY A 181 0.87 15.89 3.60
N SER A 182 1.30 16.11 4.84
CA SER A 182 1.04 17.42 5.47
C SER A 182 2.02 18.48 4.95
N THR A 183 2.23 18.53 3.64
CA THR A 183 2.63 19.79 3.03
C THR A 183 1.39 20.65 3.06
N GLU A 184 1.28 21.49 4.08
CA GLU A 184 0.57 22.74 3.92
C GLU A 184 0.96 23.29 2.56
N ASP A 185 -0.03 23.44 1.67
CA ASP A 185 0.07 24.29 0.50
C ASP A 185 0.46 25.69 1.02
N SER A 186 1.76 25.93 1.14
CA SER A 186 2.28 27.27 1.24
C SER A 186 2.05 27.91 -0.12
N ALA A 187 0.84 28.44 -0.29
CA ALA A 187 0.52 29.34 -1.38
C ALA A 187 1.62 30.41 -1.46
N PRO A 188 2.23 30.64 -2.62
CA PRO A 188 3.21 31.70 -2.76
C PRO A 188 2.50 33.00 -2.46
N ASP A 189 2.94 33.66 -1.39
CA ASP A 189 2.51 35.02 -1.00
C ASP A 189 2.88 36.02 -2.11
N SER A 190 2.03 36.10 -3.12
CA SER A 190 2.12 37.08 -4.21
C SER A 190 1.60 38.42 -3.73
N LYS A 191 2.34 39.12 -2.87
CA LYS A 191 2.15 40.56 -2.67
C LYS A 191 2.67 41.30 -3.89
N PRO A 192 1.84 42.03 -4.63
CA PRO A 192 2.30 42.85 -5.73
C PRO A 192 3.17 43.99 -5.15
N LYS A 193 4.43 44.05 -5.55
CA LYS A 193 5.30 45.21 -5.30
C LYS A 193 4.65 46.42 -5.95
N ARG A 194 4.17 47.39 -5.13
CA ARG A 194 3.81 48.73 -5.59
C ARG A 194 5.09 49.40 -6.11
N ILE A 195 5.13 49.59 -7.41
CA ILE A 195 6.12 50.48 -8.05
C ILE A 195 5.68 51.90 -7.73
N GLY A 196 6.40 52.55 -6.83
CA GLY A 196 6.26 53.99 -6.58
C GLY A 196 6.83 54.75 -7.77
N LEU A 197 5.95 55.38 -8.55
CA LEU A 197 6.30 56.44 -9.46
C LEU A 197 6.47 57.71 -8.62
N ASN A 198 7.72 58.13 -8.39
CA ASN A 198 8.02 59.49 -8.03
C ASN A 198 8.41 60.24 -9.31
N GLY A 199 7.67 61.33 -9.56
CA GLY A 199 7.85 62.26 -10.64
C GLY A 199 9.06 63.18 -10.49
#